data_729025aa2048e3643f10c8d3acb4066e
#
_entry.id   729025aa2048e3643f10c8d3acb4066e
#
_cell.length_a   1.000
_cell.length_b   1.000
_cell.length_c   1.000
_cell.angle_alpha   90.00
_cell.angle_beta   90.00
_cell.angle_gamma   90.00
#
_symmetry.space_group_name_H-M   'P 1'
#
loop_
_entity.id
_entity.type
_entity.pdbx_description
1 polymer ?
#
loop_
_entity_poly.entity_id
_entity_poly.type
_entity_poly.pdbx_seq_one_letter_code
_entity_poly.pdbx_strand_id
1 'polypeptide(L)'
;TLLPLLQEQALRMYLMRPARIEESRYTNALLQPKSRYNRGVPDPKIRIYDLGRKKASVDEFPFCVHLVCDEHQQITSEALEASRICANKYMTKTTGKDAFHLRVRVHPYHVIRINKMLSCAGADRLQTGMRGAFGKPYGLVARVDIGQVLLLSLIHI
;
A
#
# COMPACT_ATOMS: atom_id res chain seq x y z
N THR A 1 24.72 -4.92 -12.20
CA THR A 1 23.97 -6.20 -12.10
C THR A 1 23.16 -6.36 -10.82
N LEU A 2 22.94 -5.29 -10.03
CA LEU A 2 22.10 -5.29 -8.81
C LEU A 2 20.64 -4.87 -9.07
N LEU A 3 20.37 -4.22 -10.19
CA LEU A 3 19.03 -3.77 -10.58
C LEU A 3 17.98 -4.89 -10.71
N PRO A 4 18.27 -6.03 -11.37
CA PRO A 4 17.26 -7.09 -11.51
C PRO A 4 16.91 -7.76 -10.19
N LEU A 5 17.84 -7.88 -9.24
CA LEU A 5 17.58 -8.44 -7.90
C LEU A 5 16.69 -7.52 -7.04
N LEU A 6 16.84 -6.21 -7.19
CA LEU A 6 15.98 -5.23 -6.52
C LEU A 6 14.56 -5.26 -7.07
N GLN A 7 14.42 -5.37 -8.39
CA GLN A 7 13.12 -5.53 -9.04
C GLN A 7 12.45 -6.85 -8.64
N GLU A 8 13.21 -7.95 -8.63
CA GLU A 8 12.66 -9.27 -8.31
C GLU A 8 12.28 -9.42 -6.83
N GLN A 9 13.04 -8.84 -5.91
CA GLN A 9 12.69 -8.87 -4.49
C GLN A 9 11.57 -7.90 -4.16
N ALA A 10 11.51 -6.72 -4.77
CA ALA A 10 10.38 -5.82 -4.66
C ALA A 10 9.11 -6.43 -5.26
N LEU A 11 9.21 -7.12 -6.41
CA LEU A 11 8.11 -7.87 -7.02
C LEU A 11 7.66 -9.05 -6.15
N ARG A 12 8.61 -9.81 -5.55
CA ARG A 12 8.29 -10.93 -4.64
C ARG A 12 7.60 -10.45 -3.36
N MET A 13 7.96 -9.28 -2.84
CA MET A 13 7.25 -8.67 -1.71
C MET A 13 5.87 -8.16 -2.10
N TYR A 14 5.70 -7.72 -3.33
CA TYR A 14 4.43 -7.32 -3.91
C TYR A 14 3.48 -8.52 -4.08
N LEU A 15 4.03 -9.69 -4.40
CA LEU A 15 3.31 -10.97 -4.52
C LEU A 15 3.03 -11.63 -3.16
N MET A 16 3.57 -11.13 -2.06
CA MET A 16 3.18 -11.57 -0.72
C MET A 16 1.78 -11.06 -0.38
N ARG A 17 0.80 -11.80 -0.91
CA ARG A 17 -0.64 -11.72 -0.66
C ARG A 17 -1.14 -10.27 -0.58
N PRO A 18 -1.65 -9.73 -1.65
CA PRO A 18 -2.77 -8.82 -1.48
C PRO A 18 -3.73 -9.55 -0.55
N ALA A 19 -4.10 -8.91 0.55
CA ALA A 19 -5.23 -9.42 1.31
C ALA A 19 -6.31 -9.66 0.25
N ARG A 20 -6.63 -10.92 -0.02
CA ARG A 20 -7.63 -11.33 -1.02
C ARG A 20 -9.00 -10.92 -0.45
N ILE A 21 -9.17 -9.64 -0.36
CA ILE A 21 -10.43 -8.99 -0.09
C ILE A 21 -11.07 -8.97 -1.46
N GLU A 22 -12.12 -9.73 -1.65
CA GLU A 22 -12.98 -9.88 -2.83
C GLU A 22 -12.84 -8.72 -3.84
N GLU A 23 -11.76 -8.72 -4.59
CA GLU A 23 -11.30 -7.57 -5.37
C GLU A 23 -12.16 -7.30 -6.59
N SER A 24 -12.82 -8.34 -7.11
CA SER A 24 -13.45 -8.24 -8.42
C SER A 24 -14.76 -7.45 -8.46
N ARG A 25 -15.40 -7.21 -7.31
CA ARG A 25 -16.70 -6.52 -7.26
C ARG A 25 -16.63 -5.03 -6.92
N TYR A 26 -15.48 -4.52 -6.48
CA TYR A 26 -15.37 -3.17 -5.94
C TYR A 26 -14.42 -2.25 -6.70
N THR A 27 -13.80 -2.70 -7.78
CA THR A 27 -12.92 -1.86 -8.61
C THR A 27 -13.63 -0.65 -9.21
N ASN A 28 -14.93 -0.76 -9.45
CA ASN A 28 -15.77 0.34 -9.97
C ASN A 28 -16.53 1.11 -8.88
N ALA A 29 -16.36 0.78 -7.62
CA ALA A 29 -17.00 1.50 -6.53
C ALA A 29 -16.46 2.94 -6.43
N LEU A 30 -17.36 3.88 -6.14
CA LEU A 30 -16.99 5.27 -5.90
C LEU A 30 -16.00 5.37 -4.73
N LEU A 31 -15.08 6.32 -4.83
CA LEU A 31 -14.15 6.64 -3.75
C LEU A 31 -14.93 6.98 -2.47
N GLN A 32 -14.64 6.27 -1.39
CA GLN A 32 -15.21 6.54 -0.07
C GLN A 32 -14.10 7.03 0.87
N PRO A 33 -13.88 8.35 0.95
CA PRO A 33 -12.86 8.89 1.86
C PRO A 33 -13.33 8.85 3.32
N LYS A 34 -12.38 8.92 4.25
CA LYS A 34 -12.65 9.16 5.65
C LYS A 34 -13.29 10.55 5.82
N SER A 35 -14.50 10.61 6.40
CA SER A 35 -15.23 11.86 6.57
C SER A 35 -16.15 11.79 7.79
N ARG A 36 -16.85 12.89 8.08
CA ARG A 36 -17.87 12.90 9.15
C ARG A 36 -19.06 11.94 8.90
N TYR A 37 -19.31 11.57 7.64
CA TYR A 37 -20.31 10.58 7.25
C TYR A 37 -19.78 9.14 7.30
N ASN A 38 -18.46 8.96 7.25
CA ASN A 38 -17.80 7.67 7.29
C ASN A 38 -16.98 7.57 8.58
N ARG A 39 -17.66 7.29 9.69
CA ARG A 39 -17.11 7.26 11.04
C ARG A 39 -16.55 5.88 11.40
N GLY A 40 -15.68 5.83 12.42
CA GLY A 40 -15.11 4.58 12.92
C GLY A 40 -14.01 4.02 12.02
N VAL A 41 -13.44 4.83 11.14
CA VAL A 41 -12.33 4.43 10.27
C VAL A 41 -11.03 4.54 11.05
N PRO A 42 -10.22 3.46 11.16
CA PRO A 42 -8.92 3.50 11.80
C PRO A 42 -7.94 4.40 11.01
N ASP A 43 -6.94 4.90 11.69
CA ASP A 43 -5.88 5.67 11.04
C ASP A 43 -5.01 4.79 10.14
N PRO A 44 -4.48 5.32 9.03
CA PRO A 44 -3.59 4.56 8.16
C PRO A 44 -2.31 4.20 8.88
N LYS A 45 -1.76 3.03 8.58
CA LYS A 45 -0.50 2.57 9.16
C LYS A 45 0.68 3.40 8.67
N ILE A 46 0.68 3.72 7.37
CA ILE A 46 1.70 4.58 6.78
C ILE A 46 1.44 6.04 7.15
N ARG A 47 2.47 6.70 7.68
CA ARG A 47 2.45 8.13 8.04
C ARG A 47 3.61 8.91 7.43
N ILE A 48 4.71 8.23 7.10
CA ILE A 48 5.92 8.83 6.56
C ILE A 48 6.04 8.39 5.10
N TYR A 49 6.04 9.36 4.19
CA TYR A 49 6.07 9.12 2.74
C TYR A 49 7.43 9.43 2.12
N ASP A 50 8.21 10.30 2.72
CA ASP A 50 9.54 10.70 2.27
C ASP A 50 10.62 10.19 3.22
N LEU A 51 11.65 9.55 2.70
CA LEU A 51 12.75 8.93 3.43
C LEU A 51 14.10 9.29 2.83
N GLY A 52 15.15 9.15 3.63
CA GLY A 52 16.51 9.43 3.21
C GLY A 52 16.80 10.93 3.18
N ARG A 53 17.60 11.38 2.21
CA ARG A 53 18.04 12.78 2.06
C ARG A 53 16.96 13.64 1.40
N LYS A 54 15.84 13.81 2.08
CA LYS A 54 14.62 14.45 1.57
C LYS A 54 14.72 15.96 1.30
N LYS A 55 15.77 16.63 1.76
CA LYS A 55 16.01 18.08 1.54
C LYS A 55 16.91 18.37 0.35
N ALA A 56 17.53 17.34 -0.24
CA ALA A 56 18.41 17.50 -1.39
C ALA A 56 17.63 17.89 -2.66
N SER A 57 18.29 18.61 -3.55
CA SER A 57 17.75 18.86 -4.88
C SER A 57 17.70 17.58 -5.70
N VAL A 58 16.74 17.48 -6.61
CA VAL A 58 16.61 16.34 -7.53
C VAL A 58 17.84 16.21 -8.44
N ASP A 59 18.45 17.31 -8.81
CA ASP A 59 19.62 17.39 -9.69
C ASP A 59 20.89 16.77 -9.07
N GLU A 60 20.90 16.59 -7.74
CA GLU A 60 22.00 15.93 -7.04
C GLU A 60 22.02 14.41 -7.23
N PHE A 61 20.92 13.81 -7.71
CA PHE A 61 20.78 12.38 -7.88
C PHE A 61 20.77 12.00 -9.36
N PRO A 62 21.85 11.33 -9.87
CA PRO A 62 21.95 10.99 -11.29
C PRO A 62 21.02 9.83 -11.70
N PHE A 63 20.59 8.97 -10.75
CA PHE A 63 19.78 7.80 -11.06
C PHE A 63 18.40 7.86 -10.39
N CYS A 64 17.40 7.42 -11.15
CA CYS A 64 16.02 7.32 -10.69
C CYS A 64 15.47 5.93 -10.97
N VAL A 65 14.84 5.34 -9.95
CA VAL A 65 14.19 4.02 -10.06
C VAL A 65 12.73 4.16 -9.64
N HIS A 66 11.84 3.63 -10.47
CA HIS A 66 10.40 3.65 -10.22
C HIS A 66 9.88 2.23 -10.05
N LEU A 67 9.02 2.04 -9.05
CA LEU A 67 8.16 0.86 -8.96
C LEU A 67 6.80 1.22 -9.54
N VAL A 68 6.47 0.61 -10.67
CA VAL A 68 5.22 0.84 -11.42
C VAL A 68 4.25 -0.31 -11.19
N CYS A 69 2.96 0.00 -11.10
CA CYS A 69 1.92 -1.01 -10.96
C CYS A 69 1.42 -1.46 -12.34
N ASP A 70 1.34 -2.77 -12.54
CA ASP A 70 0.86 -3.37 -13.80
C ASP A 70 -0.63 -3.72 -13.77
N GLU A 71 -1.26 -3.68 -12.58
CA GLU A 71 -2.64 -4.06 -12.40
C GLU A 71 -3.45 -2.95 -11.73
N HIS A 72 -4.74 -2.88 -12.05
CA HIS A 72 -5.68 -2.02 -11.33
C HIS A 72 -6.05 -2.65 -9.99
N GLN A 73 -5.48 -2.16 -8.89
CA GLN A 73 -5.61 -2.76 -7.55
C GLN A 73 -5.82 -1.75 -6.43
N GLN A 74 -6.22 -2.27 -5.27
CA GLN A 74 -6.29 -1.53 -4.02
C GLN A 74 -5.20 -2.03 -3.07
N ILE A 75 -4.30 -1.14 -2.67
CA ILE A 75 -3.17 -1.47 -1.79
C ILE A 75 -3.47 -0.96 -0.38
N THR A 76 -3.40 -1.84 0.61
CA THR A 76 -3.66 -1.48 2.01
C THR A 76 -2.56 -0.58 2.57
N SER A 77 -2.91 0.25 3.56
CA SER A 77 -1.93 1.10 4.25
C SER A 77 -0.84 0.30 4.95
N GLU A 78 -1.15 -0.90 5.42
CA GLU A 78 -0.20 -1.84 6.03
C GLU A 78 0.83 -2.35 5.01
N ALA A 79 0.38 -2.68 3.81
CA ALA A 79 1.26 -3.11 2.72
C ALA A 79 2.21 -1.99 2.28
N LEU A 80 1.71 -0.75 2.19
CA LEU A 80 2.54 0.42 1.89
C LEU A 80 3.60 0.67 2.98
N GLU A 81 3.23 0.54 4.24
CA GLU A 81 4.18 0.69 5.35
C GLU A 81 5.25 -0.41 5.33
N ALA A 82 4.87 -1.67 5.10
CA ALA A 82 5.81 -2.77 5.00
C ALA A 82 6.79 -2.59 3.84
N SER A 83 6.30 -2.15 2.68
CA SER A 83 7.14 -1.88 1.51
C SER A 83 8.13 -0.73 1.77
N ARG A 84 7.67 0.35 2.41
CA ARG A 84 8.51 1.48 2.81
C ARG A 84 9.64 1.04 3.73
N ILE A 85 9.33 0.28 4.80
CA ILE A 85 10.31 -0.19 5.78
C ILE A 85 11.35 -1.09 5.12
N CYS A 86 10.91 -2.00 4.27
CA CYS A 86 11.81 -2.93 3.60
C CYS A 86 12.75 -2.23 2.62
N ALA A 87 12.21 -1.36 1.78
CA ALA A 87 12.99 -0.54 0.86
C ALA A 87 14.02 0.32 1.60
N ASN A 88 13.60 0.98 2.68
CA ASN A 88 14.49 1.80 3.49
C ASN A 88 15.64 1.00 4.12
N LYS A 89 15.33 -0.16 4.70
CA LYS A 89 16.36 -1.05 5.29
C LYS A 89 17.39 -1.52 4.25
N TYR A 90 16.89 -1.91 3.08
CA TYR A 90 17.77 -2.36 2.01
C TYR A 90 18.69 -1.24 1.51
N MET A 91 18.11 -0.08 1.20
CA MET A 91 18.87 1.09 0.71
C MET A 91 19.87 1.57 1.76
N THR A 92 19.50 1.64 3.02
CA THR A 92 20.43 2.04 4.09
C THR A 92 21.59 1.07 4.24
N LYS A 93 21.35 -0.24 4.04
CA LYS A 93 22.40 -1.26 4.12
C LYS A 93 23.36 -1.22 2.93
N THR A 94 22.87 -0.91 1.73
CA THR A 94 23.67 -0.98 0.48
C THR A 94 24.38 0.32 0.18
N THR A 95 23.69 1.46 0.28
CA THR A 95 24.22 2.77 -0.16
C THR A 95 24.49 3.74 1.00
N GLY A 96 23.96 3.46 2.20
CA GLY A 96 24.04 4.36 3.34
C GLY A 96 22.84 5.29 3.42
N LYS A 97 22.74 6.00 4.57
CA LYS A 97 21.55 6.78 4.92
C LYS A 97 21.35 8.03 4.05
N ASP A 98 22.45 8.65 3.60
CA ASP A 98 22.41 9.96 2.93
C ASP A 98 22.60 9.86 1.40
N ALA A 99 22.72 8.64 0.85
CA ALA A 99 22.96 8.42 -0.56
C ALA A 99 21.70 8.24 -1.39
N PHE A 100 20.52 8.29 -0.80
CA PHE A 100 19.27 8.09 -1.53
C PHE A 100 18.13 8.97 -0.99
N HIS A 101 17.12 9.17 -1.84
CA HIS A 101 15.81 9.72 -1.47
C HIS A 101 14.73 8.76 -1.97
N LEU A 102 13.90 8.26 -1.05
CA LEU A 102 12.78 7.38 -1.36
C LEU A 102 11.46 8.10 -1.07
N ARG A 103 10.53 8.05 -2.02
CA ARG A 103 9.20 8.64 -1.86
C ARG A 103 8.12 7.63 -2.21
N VAL A 104 7.15 7.48 -1.31
CA VAL A 104 5.90 6.76 -1.56
C VAL A 104 4.92 7.73 -2.21
N ARG A 105 4.47 7.46 -3.44
CA ARG A 105 3.64 8.39 -4.23
C ARG A 105 2.14 8.16 -4.07
N VAL A 106 1.74 7.00 -3.58
CA VAL A 106 0.33 6.64 -3.41
C VAL A 106 -0.11 6.82 -1.96
N HIS A 107 -1.34 7.31 -1.78
CA HIS A 107 -1.89 7.62 -0.46
C HIS A 107 -3.17 6.81 -0.20
N PRO A 108 -3.33 6.22 0.98
CA PRO A 108 -4.50 5.44 1.33
C PRO A 108 -5.66 6.36 1.76
N TYR A 109 -6.48 6.77 0.81
CA TYR A 109 -7.64 7.62 1.08
C TYR A 109 -8.97 6.86 1.06
N HIS A 110 -9.03 5.72 0.37
CA HIS A 110 -10.25 4.95 0.24
C HIS A 110 -10.48 4.08 1.48
N VAL A 111 -11.69 4.13 2.03
CA VAL A 111 -12.11 3.29 3.15
C VAL A 111 -12.62 1.96 2.63
N ILE A 112 -11.99 0.88 3.05
CA ILE A 112 -12.46 -0.47 2.78
C ILE A 112 -13.35 -0.95 3.91
N ARG A 113 -14.43 -1.65 3.55
CA ARG A 113 -15.39 -2.21 4.49
C ARG A 113 -15.35 -3.74 4.45
N ILE A 114 -15.58 -4.35 5.59
CA ILE A 114 -15.65 -5.81 5.72
C ILE A 114 -16.92 -6.22 6.44
N ASN A 115 -17.63 -7.19 5.87
CA ASN A 115 -18.70 -7.89 6.58
C ASN A 115 -18.08 -9.10 7.27
N LYS A 116 -17.79 -8.97 8.56
CA LYS A 116 -17.15 -10.03 9.34
C LYS A 116 -18.19 -11.05 9.78
N MET A 117 -18.15 -12.23 9.17
CA MET A 117 -18.96 -13.37 9.59
C MET A 117 -18.34 -14.07 10.81
N LEU A 118 -19.17 -14.66 11.64
CA LEU A 118 -18.72 -15.48 12.75
C LEU A 118 -18.16 -16.81 12.20
N SER A 119 -17.01 -17.23 12.71
CA SER A 119 -16.34 -18.48 12.31
C SER A 119 -16.32 -19.55 13.41
N CYS A 120 -17.13 -19.35 14.46
CA CYS A 120 -17.18 -20.29 15.59
C CYS A 120 -18.28 -21.34 15.43
N ALA A 121 -18.18 -22.41 16.22
CA ALA A 121 -19.22 -23.43 16.31
C ALA A 121 -20.56 -22.79 16.74
N GLY A 122 -21.65 -23.09 16.03
CA GLY A 122 -22.97 -22.47 16.24
C GLY A 122 -23.16 -21.14 15.46
N ALA A 123 -22.23 -20.77 14.62
CA ALA A 123 -22.32 -19.59 13.75
C ALA A 123 -23.59 -19.60 12.88
N ASP A 124 -24.03 -20.76 12.40
CA ASP A 124 -25.23 -20.92 11.56
C ASP A 124 -26.52 -20.47 12.26
N ARG A 125 -26.57 -20.57 13.59
CA ARG A 125 -27.72 -20.14 14.40
C ARG A 125 -27.70 -18.64 14.73
N LEU A 126 -26.53 -18.02 14.76
CA LEU A 126 -26.32 -16.64 15.18
C LEU A 126 -26.07 -15.69 14.01
N GLN A 127 -25.75 -16.22 12.84
CA GLN A 127 -25.50 -15.41 11.63
C GLN A 127 -26.76 -15.18 10.82
N THR A 128 -26.87 -13.98 10.29
CA THR A 128 -27.88 -13.63 9.29
C THR A 128 -27.42 -13.92 7.85
N GLY A 129 -26.24 -14.53 7.67
CA GLY A 129 -25.64 -14.78 6.36
C GLY A 129 -25.34 -13.46 5.64
N MET A 130 -25.70 -13.40 4.36
CA MET A 130 -25.53 -12.20 3.52
C MET A 130 -26.65 -11.17 3.70
N ARG A 131 -27.61 -11.40 4.56
CA ARG A 131 -28.64 -10.43 4.89
C ARG A 131 -28.03 -9.29 5.71
N GLY A 132 -28.11 -8.06 5.19
CA GLY A 132 -27.44 -6.91 5.81
C GLY A 132 -25.90 -6.97 5.69
N ALA A 133 -25.39 -7.41 4.54
CA ALA A 133 -23.96 -7.64 4.30
C ALA A 133 -23.12 -6.37 4.15
N PHE A 134 -23.72 -5.17 4.25
CA PHE A 134 -22.96 -3.93 4.20
C PHE A 134 -22.01 -3.85 5.40
N GLY A 135 -20.70 -3.94 5.11
CA GLY A 135 -19.66 -4.05 6.12
C GLY A 135 -19.43 -2.79 6.96
N LYS A 136 -18.67 -2.97 8.03
CA LYS A 136 -18.12 -1.87 8.83
C LYS A 136 -16.76 -1.44 8.28
N PRO A 137 -16.34 -0.16 8.47
CA PRO A 137 -15.00 0.27 8.09
C PRO A 137 -13.92 -0.61 8.72
N TYR A 138 -13.00 -1.07 7.89
CA TYR A 138 -11.91 -1.95 8.31
C TYR A 138 -10.55 -1.26 8.28
N GLY A 139 -10.30 -0.49 7.23
CA GLY A 139 -9.02 0.19 7.05
C GLY A 139 -9.03 1.14 5.87
N LEU A 140 -7.86 1.71 5.60
CA LEU A 140 -7.63 2.61 4.48
C LEU A 140 -6.76 1.92 3.42
N VAL A 141 -7.14 2.11 2.17
CA VAL A 141 -6.43 1.57 1.00
C VAL A 141 -6.16 2.67 -0.02
N ALA A 142 -5.07 2.52 -0.76
CA ALA A 142 -4.78 3.33 -1.93
C ALA A 142 -5.33 2.63 -3.17
N ARG A 143 -6.05 3.35 -4.00
CA ARG A 143 -6.49 2.88 -5.32
C ARG A 143 -5.39 3.18 -6.32
N VAL A 144 -4.95 2.17 -7.03
CA VAL A 144 -3.84 2.27 -7.96
C VAL A 144 -4.28 1.79 -9.33
N ASP A 145 -3.95 2.58 -10.34
CA ASP A 145 -4.21 2.28 -11.73
C ASP A 145 -2.98 1.67 -12.41
N ILE A 146 -3.21 1.05 -13.57
CA ILE A 146 -2.14 0.51 -14.40
C ILE A 146 -1.20 1.64 -14.83
N GLY A 147 0.11 1.40 -14.72
CA GLY A 147 1.15 2.40 -15.04
C GLY A 147 1.40 3.44 -13.95
N GLN A 148 0.69 3.39 -12.83
CA GLN A 148 0.90 4.33 -11.74
C GLN A 148 2.15 3.99 -10.94
N VAL A 149 2.98 5.00 -10.64
CA VAL A 149 4.18 4.84 -9.83
C VAL A 149 3.82 4.75 -8.35
N LEU A 150 4.23 3.68 -7.70
CA LEU A 150 4.02 3.41 -6.27
C LEU A 150 5.13 4.01 -5.41
N LEU A 151 6.37 3.69 -5.77
CA LEU A 151 7.58 4.14 -5.10
C LEU A 151 8.52 4.78 -6.11
N LEU A 152 9.11 5.88 -5.72
CA LEU A 152 10.16 6.58 -6.44
C LEU A 152 11.42 6.55 -5.57
N SER A 153 12.54 6.10 -6.12
CA SER A 153 13.84 6.20 -5.47
C SER A 153 14.81 6.97 -6.36
N LEU A 154 15.43 7.98 -5.78
CA LEU A 154 16.54 8.71 -6.36
C LEU A 154 17.80 8.25 -5.65
N ILE A 155 18.86 7.95 -6.40
CA ILE A 155 20.05 7.31 -5.87
C ILE A 155 21.29 8.05 -6.38
N HIS A 156 22.23 8.32 -5.46
CA HIS A 156 23.57 8.76 -5.77
C HIS A 156 24.49 7.53 -5.74
N ILE A 157 25.10 7.21 -6.87
CA ILE A 157 26.09 6.12 -7.00
C ILE A 157 27.47 6.73 -7.02
#